data_14c2240d9b6810634f2fa37b524c5731
#
_entry.id   14c2240d9b6810634f2fa37b524c5731
#
_cell.length_a   1.000
_cell.length_b   1.000
_cell.length_c   1.000
_cell.angle_alpha   90.00
_cell.angle_beta   90.00
_cell.angle_gamma   90.00
#
_symmetry.space_group_name_H-M   'P 1'
#
loop_
_entity.id
_entity.type
_entity.pdbx_description
1 polymer ?
#
loop_
_entity_poly.entity_id
_entity_poly.type
_entity_poly.pdbx_seq_one_letter_code
_entity_poly.pdbx_strand_id
1 'polypeptide(L)'
;MKKWITGALAILLGVMSIAIPFSGMHIAEAKTTEETDRKLNIVTTIFPEYDWTRNILGNREADVNLTMLLDNGTDLHSFQPAVKDIMKVSSCDLLIYVGGESDQWIEDALESAQNKDMKTINLMEVLGDTIKEEETVEGMQDSEHEHGHEDEHAHEGEDEKEYDEHVWTSMRNASVICDAIAETLEEMDPENKEIYQTNAENY
;
A
#
# COMPACT_ATOMS: atom_id res chain seq x y z
N MET A 1 29.30 58.82 69.23
CA MET A 1 29.50 57.99 70.44
C MET A 1 28.97 56.63 70.25
N LYS A 2 29.68 55.60 70.70
CA LYS A 2 29.48 54.15 70.66
C LYS A 2 29.80 53.43 69.33
N LYS A 3 31.02 52.92 69.27
CA LYS A 3 31.54 51.88 68.39
C LYS A 3 30.96 50.54 68.79
N TRP A 4 30.51 49.75 67.80
CA TRP A 4 30.30 48.33 68.00
C TRP A 4 31.13 47.59 66.99
N ILE A 5 32.00 46.74 67.52
CA ILE A 5 32.84 45.82 66.81
C ILE A 5 32.02 44.53 66.68
N THR A 6 31.83 43.98 65.51
CA THR A 6 31.32 42.64 65.30
C THR A 6 32.35 41.79 64.60
N GLY A 7 32.79 40.76 65.27
CA GLY A 7 33.77 39.80 64.82
C GLY A 7 33.27 38.93 63.70
N ALA A 8 34.16 38.68 62.76
CA ALA A 8 33.95 37.68 61.72
C ALA A 8 34.29 36.27 62.23
N LEU A 9 33.30 35.42 62.23
CA LEU A 9 33.42 33.96 62.47
C LEU A 9 33.57 33.25 61.13
N ALA A 10 34.80 32.84 60.78
CA ALA A 10 35.09 32.05 59.61
C ALA A 10 34.73 30.55 59.91
N ILE A 11 33.68 30.04 59.30
CA ILE A 11 33.40 28.63 59.31
C ILE A 11 34.03 27.98 58.09
N LEU A 12 35.05 27.18 58.31
CA LEU A 12 35.69 26.34 57.28
C LEU A 12 34.81 25.10 57.10
N LEU A 13 34.02 25.04 56.01
CA LEU A 13 33.33 23.83 55.59
C LEU A 13 34.25 23.03 54.67
N GLY A 14 34.79 21.95 55.19
CA GLY A 14 35.54 20.97 54.44
C GLY A 14 34.63 20.25 53.43
N VAL A 15 34.90 20.44 52.14
CA VAL A 15 34.22 19.70 51.06
C VAL A 15 34.91 18.35 50.94
N MET A 16 34.26 17.32 51.47
CA MET A 16 34.66 15.91 51.33
C MET A 16 34.14 15.45 49.94
N SER A 17 35.02 15.47 48.94
CA SER A 17 34.71 14.94 47.59
C SER A 17 34.63 13.42 47.67
N ILE A 18 33.41 12.90 47.71
CA ILE A 18 33.15 11.49 47.47
C ILE A 18 33.16 11.24 45.97
N ALA A 19 34.22 10.64 45.47
CA ALA A 19 34.28 10.12 44.11
C ALA A 19 33.38 8.88 44.00
N ILE A 20 32.19 9.07 43.45
CA ILE A 20 31.30 7.95 43.07
C ILE A 20 31.85 7.40 41.75
N PRO A 21 32.20 6.10 41.65
CA PRO A 21 32.56 5.53 40.38
C PRO A 21 31.29 5.50 39.49
N PHE A 22 31.33 6.24 38.39
CA PHE A 22 30.32 6.21 37.35
C PHE A 22 30.43 4.86 36.65
N SER A 23 29.79 3.82 37.25
CA SER A 23 29.55 2.56 36.56
C SER A 23 28.61 2.86 35.43
N GLY A 24 29.11 2.67 34.20
CA GLY A 24 28.31 2.86 32.98
C GLY A 24 27.03 2.04 33.01
N MET A 25 25.95 2.71 33.39
CA MET A 25 24.62 2.20 33.22
C MET A 25 24.31 2.39 31.74
N HIS A 26 24.53 1.33 30.97
CA HIS A 26 23.91 1.24 29.62
C HIS A 26 22.41 1.36 29.82
N ILE A 27 21.89 2.56 29.61
CA ILE A 27 20.47 2.75 29.38
C ILE A 27 20.23 2.04 28.04
N ALA A 28 19.77 0.80 28.09
CA ALA A 28 19.13 0.20 26.96
C ALA A 28 17.99 1.17 26.60
N GLU A 29 18.15 1.88 25.51
CA GLU A 29 17.10 2.67 24.87
C GLU A 29 16.00 1.66 24.55
N ALA A 30 15.05 1.53 25.45
CA ALA A 30 13.81 0.82 25.17
C ALA A 30 13.16 1.62 24.05
N LYS A 31 13.36 1.12 22.80
CA LYS A 31 12.57 1.51 21.66
C LYS A 31 11.13 1.21 22.07
N THR A 32 10.44 2.22 22.59
CA THR A 32 9.00 2.17 22.75
C THR A 32 8.47 2.07 21.33
N THR A 33 8.25 0.85 20.86
CA THR A 33 7.27 0.60 19.82
C THR A 33 5.94 1.06 20.44
N GLU A 34 5.57 2.31 20.16
CA GLU A 34 4.16 2.63 20.09
C GLU A 34 3.66 1.82 18.91
N GLU A 35 3.32 0.58 19.17
CA GLU A 35 2.50 -0.27 18.33
C GLU A 35 1.18 0.48 18.25
N THR A 36 1.08 1.34 17.25
CA THR A 36 -0.16 2.01 16.94
C THR A 36 -1.12 0.89 16.58
N ASP A 37 -2.16 0.73 17.38
CA ASP A 37 -3.35 -0.12 17.16
C ASP A 37 -4.13 0.37 15.91
N ARG A 38 -3.39 0.77 14.88
CA ARG A 38 -3.91 1.30 13.61
C ARG A 38 -4.08 0.14 12.65
N LYS A 39 -5.32 -0.12 12.28
CA LYS A 39 -5.63 -1.10 11.25
C LYS A 39 -5.00 -0.71 9.92
N LEU A 40 -4.48 -1.70 9.20
CA LEU A 40 -4.06 -1.51 7.81
C LEU A 40 -5.26 -1.17 6.94
N ASN A 41 -5.10 -0.19 6.05
CA ASN A 41 -6.10 0.16 5.06
C ASN A 41 -5.71 -0.47 3.73
N ILE A 42 -6.46 -1.45 3.29
CA ILE A 42 -6.26 -2.16 2.02
C ILE A 42 -7.39 -1.75 1.07
N VAL A 43 -7.02 -1.31 -0.12
CA VAL A 43 -7.96 -0.93 -1.17
C VAL A 43 -7.77 -1.86 -2.36
N THR A 44 -8.86 -2.37 -2.89
CA THR A 44 -8.90 -3.18 -4.11
C THR A 44 -9.82 -2.52 -5.13
N THR A 45 -9.59 -2.72 -6.42
CA THR A 45 -10.48 -2.19 -7.45
C THR A 45 -11.68 -3.11 -7.67
N ILE A 46 -11.47 -4.37 -8.00
CA ILE A 46 -12.50 -5.34 -8.39
C ILE A 46 -12.76 -6.42 -7.33
N PHE A 47 -13.88 -7.14 -7.52
CA PHE A 47 -14.29 -8.19 -6.58
C PHE A 47 -13.30 -9.36 -6.46
N PRO A 48 -12.66 -9.90 -7.52
CA PRO A 48 -11.68 -10.97 -7.35
C PRO A 48 -10.56 -10.62 -6.40
N GLU A 49 -9.97 -9.43 -6.53
CA GLU A 49 -8.92 -8.92 -5.65
C GLU A 49 -9.39 -8.83 -4.19
N TYR A 50 -10.60 -8.31 -4.00
CA TYR A 50 -11.22 -8.21 -2.69
C TYR A 50 -11.41 -9.59 -2.06
N ASP A 51 -11.97 -10.55 -2.81
CA ASP A 51 -12.26 -11.88 -2.30
C ASP A 51 -10.98 -12.67 -1.99
N TRP A 52 -9.98 -12.62 -2.86
CA TRP A 52 -8.67 -13.22 -2.60
C TRP A 52 -8.02 -12.65 -1.35
N THR A 53 -7.92 -11.32 -1.26
CA THR A 53 -7.34 -10.63 -0.11
C THR A 53 -8.06 -11.02 1.17
N ARG A 54 -9.40 -11.04 1.18
CA ARG A 54 -10.20 -11.43 2.34
C ARG A 54 -9.93 -12.88 2.78
N ASN A 55 -9.85 -13.80 1.82
CA ASN A 55 -9.59 -15.20 2.11
C ASN A 55 -8.14 -15.41 2.63
N ILE A 56 -7.16 -14.70 2.10
CA ILE A 56 -5.77 -14.74 2.57
C ILE A 56 -5.63 -14.13 3.96
N LEU A 57 -6.31 -13.03 4.25
CA LEU A 57 -6.40 -12.45 5.60
C LEU A 57 -7.03 -13.43 6.60
N GLY A 58 -8.06 -14.16 6.19
CA GLY A 58 -8.76 -15.12 7.04
C GLY A 58 -9.24 -14.51 8.35
N ASN A 59 -8.79 -15.04 9.49
CA ASN A 59 -9.16 -14.51 10.80
C ASN A 59 -8.56 -13.14 11.15
N ARG A 60 -7.63 -12.63 10.34
CA ARG A 60 -7.05 -11.29 10.46
C ARG A 60 -7.88 -10.21 9.76
N GLU A 61 -8.93 -10.56 9.01
CA GLU A 61 -9.83 -9.60 8.34
C GLU A 61 -10.37 -8.54 9.32
N ALA A 62 -10.64 -8.91 10.56
CA ALA A 62 -11.15 -7.99 11.58
C ALA A 62 -10.14 -6.89 11.98
N ASP A 63 -8.85 -7.11 11.72
CA ASP A 63 -7.75 -6.20 12.10
C ASP A 63 -7.34 -5.26 10.97
N VAL A 64 -7.98 -5.35 9.81
CA VAL A 64 -7.76 -4.48 8.65
C VAL A 64 -9.03 -3.76 8.22
N ASN A 65 -8.88 -2.69 7.46
CA ASN A 65 -9.96 -2.03 6.75
C ASN A 65 -9.83 -2.37 5.27
N LEU A 66 -10.50 -3.45 4.84
CA LEU A 66 -10.51 -3.86 3.44
C LEU A 66 -11.66 -3.17 2.71
N THR A 67 -11.34 -2.48 1.61
CA THR A 67 -12.31 -1.70 0.82
C THR A 67 -12.22 -2.08 -0.65
N MET A 68 -13.36 -2.39 -1.27
CA MET A 68 -13.51 -2.54 -2.71
C MET A 68 -14.06 -1.24 -3.32
N LEU A 69 -13.47 -0.76 -4.41
CA LEU A 69 -13.90 0.47 -5.08
C LEU A 69 -15.08 0.24 -6.02
N LEU A 70 -14.98 -0.77 -6.87
CA LEU A 70 -16.01 -1.12 -7.87
C LEU A 70 -17.08 -2.00 -7.22
N ASP A 71 -17.87 -1.41 -6.34
CA ASP A 71 -18.98 -2.08 -5.69
C ASP A 71 -20.25 -2.07 -6.57
N ASN A 72 -21.30 -2.77 -6.11
CA ASN A 72 -22.64 -2.78 -6.74
C ASN A 72 -22.69 -3.16 -8.22
N GLY A 73 -21.73 -3.96 -8.70
CA GLY A 73 -21.71 -4.45 -10.08
C GLY A 73 -21.26 -3.39 -11.09
N THR A 74 -20.48 -2.43 -10.63
CA THR A 74 -19.82 -1.46 -11.52
C THR A 74 -18.81 -2.21 -12.39
N ASP A 75 -18.86 -1.93 -13.70
CA ASP A 75 -17.95 -2.48 -14.68
C ASP A 75 -16.61 -1.72 -14.68
N LEU A 76 -15.50 -2.46 -14.84
CA LEU A 76 -14.14 -1.90 -14.79
C LEU A 76 -13.93 -0.83 -15.86
N HIS A 77 -14.31 -1.13 -17.12
CA HIS A 77 -14.08 -0.24 -18.26
C HIS A 77 -14.92 1.05 -18.22
N SER A 78 -16.02 1.05 -17.46
CA SER A 78 -16.90 2.21 -17.30
C SER A 78 -16.70 2.96 -15.99
N PHE A 79 -15.80 2.49 -15.13
CA PHE A 79 -15.58 3.09 -13.81
C PHE A 79 -14.93 4.47 -13.91
N GLN A 80 -15.55 5.45 -13.27
CA GLN A 80 -15.00 6.79 -13.11
C GLN A 80 -14.85 7.09 -11.62
N PRO A 81 -13.62 7.21 -11.11
CA PRO A 81 -13.39 7.41 -9.69
C PRO A 81 -13.96 8.73 -9.20
N ALA A 82 -14.71 8.69 -8.12
CA ALA A 82 -15.10 9.90 -7.42
C ALA A 82 -13.95 10.41 -6.54
N VAL A 83 -13.99 11.69 -6.14
CA VAL A 83 -12.96 12.28 -5.25
C VAL A 83 -12.73 11.43 -3.99
N LYS A 84 -13.79 10.84 -3.42
CA LYS A 84 -13.69 9.96 -2.25
C LYS A 84 -12.85 8.69 -2.53
N ASP A 85 -12.87 8.19 -3.75
CA ASP A 85 -12.15 6.98 -4.14
C ASP A 85 -10.67 7.29 -4.34
N ILE A 86 -10.35 8.42 -4.99
CA ILE A 86 -8.98 8.97 -5.06
C ILE A 86 -8.41 9.17 -3.65
N MET A 87 -9.20 9.71 -2.70
CA MET A 87 -8.75 9.89 -1.32
C MET A 87 -8.44 8.57 -0.61
N LYS A 88 -9.25 7.52 -0.83
CA LYS A 88 -8.99 6.20 -0.27
C LYS A 88 -7.69 5.62 -0.83
N VAL A 89 -7.51 5.66 -2.14
CA VAL A 89 -6.27 5.22 -2.81
C VAL A 89 -5.07 6.01 -2.28
N SER A 90 -5.14 7.33 -2.26
CA SER A 90 -4.04 8.20 -1.82
C SER A 90 -3.55 7.94 -0.40
N SER A 91 -4.39 7.39 0.48
CA SER A 91 -4.10 7.21 1.91
C SER A 91 -4.03 5.76 2.39
N CYS A 92 -4.23 4.78 1.51
CA CYS A 92 -4.18 3.37 1.90
C CYS A 92 -2.74 2.90 2.18
N ASP A 93 -2.62 1.72 2.78
CA ASP A 93 -1.33 1.08 3.05
C ASP A 93 -0.98 0.07 1.95
N LEU A 94 -2.00 -0.54 1.36
CA LEU A 94 -1.87 -1.45 0.22
C LEU A 94 -2.98 -1.15 -0.80
N LEU A 95 -2.59 -0.97 -2.06
CA LEU A 95 -3.49 -0.90 -3.20
C LEU A 95 -3.30 -2.13 -4.09
N ILE A 96 -4.40 -2.79 -4.44
CA ILE A 96 -4.42 -3.90 -5.39
C ILE A 96 -5.34 -3.50 -6.54
N TYR A 97 -4.85 -3.57 -7.77
CA TYR A 97 -5.57 -3.12 -8.95
C TYR A 97 -5.14 -3.91 -10.19
N VAL A 98 -6.01 -3.94 -11.19
CA VAL A 98 -5.78 -4.74 -12.40
C VAL A 98 -4.59 -4.23 -13.20
N GLY A 99 -4.51 -2.92 -13.41
CA GLY A 99 -3.62 -2.30 -14.40
C GLY A 99 -4.31 -2.16 -15.76
N GLY A 100 -3.52 -1.79 -16.79
CA GLY A 100 -4.04 -1.55 -18.13
C GLY A 100 -4.76 -0.21 -18.29
N GLU A 101 -5.52 -0.07 -19.39
CA GLU A 101 -6.17 1.19 -19.75
C GLU A 101 -7.27 1.61 -18.77
N SER A 102 -8.03 0.63 -18.28
CA SER A 102 -9.15 0.88 -17.37
C SER A 102 -8.71 1.47 -16.02
N ASP A 103 -7.48 1.22 -15.62
CA ASP A 103 -6.90 1.68 -14.36
C ASP A 103 -5.87 2.83 -14.52
N GLN A 104 -5.76 3.46 -15.69
CA GLN A 104 -4.83 4.59 -15.93
C GLN A 104 -4.98 5.74 -14.92
N TRP A 105 -6.20 5.99 -14.44
CA TRP A 105 -6.47 7.00 -13.42
C TRP A 105 -5.72 6.75 -12.09
N ILE A 106 -5.29 5.51 -11.85
CA ILE A 106 -4.53 5.13 -10.65
C ILE A 106 -3.14 5.75 -10.68
N GLU A 107 -2.51 5.90 -11.84
CA GLU A 107 -1.20 6.53 -11.96
C GLU A 107 -1.21 7.95 -11.41
N ASP A 108 -2.19 8.76 -11.79
CA ASP A 108 -2.38 10.12 -11.29
C ASP A 108 -2.64 10.13 -9.77
N ALA A 109 -3.41 9.15 -9.28
CA ALA A 109 -3.71 9.02 -7.86
C ALA A 109 -2.45 8.65 -7.05
N LEU A 110 -1.58 7.79 -7.59
CA LEU A 110 -0.31 7.38 -6.97
C LEU A 110 0.71 8.53 -6.95
N GLU A 111 0.80 9.33 -8.01
CA GLU A 111 1.68 10.51 -8.02
C GLU A 111 1.33 11.48 -6.89
N SER A 112 0.04 11.67 -6.64
CA SER A 112 -0.47 12.55 -5.59
C SER A 112 -0.67 11.87 -4.22
N ALA A 113 -0.26 10.60 -4.07
CA ALA A 113 -0.50 9.82 -2.86
C ALA A 113 0.09 10.49 -1.61
N GLN A 114 -0.70 10.52 -0.54
CA GLN A 114 -0.29 11.07 0.76
C GLN A 114 0.59 10.08 1.53
N ASN A 115 0.25 8.79 1.45
CA ASN A 115 1.06 7.73 2.03
C ASN A 115 2.19 7.36 1.06
N LYS A 116 3.43 7.74 1.38
CA LYS A 116 4.61 7.45 0.56
C LYS A 116 5.20 6.06 0.80
N ASP A 117 4.74 5.39 1.85
CA ASP A 117 5.15 4.02 2.19
C ASP A 117 4.12 2.98 1.71
N MET A 118 3.12 3.42 0.95
CA MET A 118 2.09 2.55 0.35
C MET A 118 2.73 1.52 -0.55
N LYS A 119 2.27 0.25 -0.41
CA LYS A 119 2.59 -0.82 -1.35
C LYS A 119 1.51 -0.92 -2.41
N THR A 120 1.91 -1.37 -3.60
CA THR A 120 0.99 -1.58 -4.72
C THR A 120 1.18 -2.97 -5.31
N ILE A 121 0.08 -3.59 -5.72
CA ILE A 121 0.05 -4.81 -6.52
C ILE A 121 -0.75 -4.50 -7.78
N ASN A 122 -0.05 -4.39 -8.91
CA ASN A 122 -0.63 -4.33 -10.23
C ASN A 122 -0.70 -5.76 -10.77
N LEU A 123 -1.91 -6.29 -11.02
CA LEU A 123 -2.09 -7.67 -11.45
C LEU A 123 -1.37 -7.97 -12.76
N MET A 124 -1.45 -7.04 -13.71
CA MET A 124 -0.78 -7.22 -15.00
C MET A 124 0.74 -7.21 -14.85
N GLU A 125 1.31 -6.37 -14.01
CA GLU A 125 2.76 -6.37 -13.73
C GLU A 125 3.22 -7.67 -13.05
N VAL A 126 2.44 -8.18 -12.09
CA VAL A 126 2.73 -9.47 -11.40
C VAL A 126 2.78 -10.62 -12.39
N LEU A 127 1.91 -10.61 -13.39
CA LEU A 127 1.82 -11.67 -14.41
C LEU A 127 2.84 -11.50 -15.54
N GLY A 128 3.27 -10.26 -15.82
CA GLY A 128 4.29 -9.96 -16.83
C GLY A 128 4.03 -10.63 -18.18
N ASP A 129 5.03 -11.28 -18.74
CA ASP A 129 4.98 -11.93 -20.06
C ASP A 129 3.93 -13.07 -20.20
N THR A 130 3.20 -13.40 -19.13
CA THR A 130 2.14 -14.43 -19.20
C THR A 130 0.79 -13.89 -19.63
N ILE A 131 0.65 -12.56 -19.74
CA ILE A 131 -0.56 -11.90 -20.22
C ILE A 131 -0.72 -12.14 -21.72
N LYS A 132 -1.95 -12.38 -22.14
CA LYS A 132 -2.27 -12.53 -23.56
C LYS A 132 -2.55 -11.18 -24.19
N GLU A 133 -2.18 -11.06 -25.47
CA GLU A 133 -2.64 -9.95 -26.31
C GLU A 133 -4.16 -10.09 -26.50
N GLU A 134 -4.88 -8.98 -26.54
CA GLU A 134 -6.32 -8.99 -26.78
C GLU A 134 -6.60 -9.50 -28.21
N GLU A 135 -7.43 -10.54 -28.31
CA GLU A 135 -7.85 -11.07 -29.61
C GLU A 135 -9.07 -10.29 -30.10
N THR A 136 -8.87 -9.33 -30.98
CA THR A 136 -9.97 -8.67 -31.69
C THR A 136 -10.62 -9.64 -32.66
N VAL A 137 -11.84 -10.11 -32.37
CA VAL A 137 -12.63 -10.94 -33.29
C VAL A 137 -13.54 -10.05 -34.14
N GLU A 138 -13.64 -10.36 -35.45
CA GLU A 138 -14.52 -9.67 -36.39
C GLU A 138 -15.97 -9.60 -35.81
N GLY A 139 -16.42 -8.39 -35.46
CA GLY A 139 -17.75 -8.14 -34.88
C GLY A 139 -17.75 -7.57 -33.45
N MET A 140 -16.65 -7.50 -32.75
CA MET A 140 -16.50 -6.60 -31.62
C MET A 140 -16.39 -5.18 -32.18
N GLN A 141 -17.34 -4.32 -31.81
CA GLN A 141 -17.28 -2.91 -32.15
C GLN A 141 -16.18 -2.28 -31.31
N ASP A 142 -15.12 -1.87 -31.99
CA ASP A 142 -14.21 -0.89 -31.43
C ASP A 142 -15.05 0.30 -30.94
N SER A 143 -14.97 0.62 -29.67
CA SER A 143 -15.51 1.86 -29.15
C SER A 143 -14.62 3.00 -29.64
N GLU A 144 -14.71 3.29 -30.95
CA GLU A 144 -14.06 4.44 -31.54
C GLU A 144 -14.52 5.70 -30.79
N HIS A 145 -13.64 6.25 -30.00
CA HIS A 145 -13.74 7.63 -29.58
C HIS A 145 -13.51 8.49 -30.81
N GLU A 146 -14.62 8.89 -31.46
CA GLU A 146 -14.67 9.82 -32.58
C GLU A 146 -14.14 11.20 -32.13
N HIS A 147 -12.83 11.39 -32.16
CA HIS A 147 -12.22 12.70 -32.17
C HIS A 147 -11.97 13.10 -33.62
N GLY A 148 -12.95 13.79 -34.19
CA GLY A 148 -12.80 14.43 -35.47
C GLY A 148 -11.73 15.51 -35.43
N HIS A 149 -10.56 15.20 -35.96
CA HIS A 149 -9.62 16.16 -36.49
C HIS A 149 -9.02 15.58 -37.77
N GLU A 150 -9.43 16.16 -38.91
CA GLU A 150 -8.74 16.03 -40.19
C GLU A 150 -7.37 16.74 -40.08
N ASP A 151 -6.30 15.97 -39.98
CA ASP A 151 -4.99 16.39 -40.44
C ASP A 151 -4.19 15.14 -40.89
N GLU A 152 -3.94 15.06 -42.19
CA GLU A 152 -3.12 14.05 -42.84
C GLU A 152 -1.66 14.15 -42.37
N HIS A 153 -1.28 13.35 -41.37
CA HIS A 153 0.10 12.96 -41.18
C HIS A 153 0.16 11.44 -41.02
N ALA A 154 0.73 10.81 -42.06
CA ALA A 154 1.12 9.40 -41.99
C ALA A 154 2.16 9.21 -40.88
N HIS A 155 1.74 8.81 -39.70
CA HIS A 155 2.56 8.15 -38.72
C HIS A 155 2.48 6.65 -39.01
N GLU A 156 3.64 6.03 -39.25
CA GLU A 156 3.80 4.59 -39.10
C GLU A 156 3.51 4.33 -37.64
N GLY A 157 2.25 3.96 -37.31
CA GLY A 157 1.85 3.50 -36.00
C GLY A 157 2.54 2.16 -35.80
N GLU A 158 3.42 2.06 -34.83
CA GLU A 158 3.67 0.81 -34.15
C GLU A 158 2.29 0.48 -33.55
N ASP A 159 1.67 -0.63 -33.97
CA ASP A 159 0.44 -1.14 -33.37
C ASP A 159 0.74 -1.33 -31.88
N GLU A 160 0.27 -0.42 -31.03
CA GLU A 160 0.35 -0.58 -29.59
C GLU A 160 -0.48 -1.83 -29.25
N LYS A 161 0.21 -2.87 -28.79
CA LYS A 161 -0.42 -4.13 -28.44
C LYS A 161 -1.30 -3.90 -27.22
N GLU A 162 -2.59 -4.02 -27.40
CA GLU A 162 -3.53 -4.07 -26.29
C GLU A 162 -3.45 -5.44 -25.64
N TYR A 163 -3.38 -5.47 -24.33
CA TYR A 163 -3.34 -6.68 -23.53
C TYR A 163 -4.71 -6.90 -22.86
N ASP A 164 -5.15 -8.17 -22.84
CA ASP A 164 -6.39 -8.54 -22.17
C ASP A 164 -6.30 -8.28 -20.66
N GLU A 165 -7.04 -7.28 -20.20
CA GLU A 165 -7.11 -6.89 -18.78
C GLU A 165 -7.85 -7.93 -17.92
N HIS A 166 -8.62 -8.87 -18.51
CA HIS A 166 -9.41 -9.86 -17.78
C HIS A 166 -8.56 -11.00 -17.21
N VAL A 167 -7.36 -10.64 -16.73
CA VAL A 167 -6.33 -11.58 -16.23
C VAL A 167 -6.80 -12.45 -15.07
N TRP A 168 -7.77 -11.98 -14.30
CA TRP A 168 -8.34 -12.68 -13.15
C TRP A 168 -9.24 -13.87 -13.52
N THR A 169 -9.64 -14.01 -14.79
CA THR A 169 -10.49 -15.12 -15.25
C THR A 169 -9.74 -16.44 -15.37
N SER A 170 -8.41 -16.39 -15.38
CA SER A 170 -7.54 -17.56 -15.42
C SER A 170 -7.21 -18.06 -14.01
N MET A 171 -7.55 -19.32 -13.70
CA MET A 171 -7.22 -19.96 -12.42
C MET A 171 -5.71 -19.99 -12.15
N ARG A 172 -4.89 -20.14 -13.20
CA ARG A 172 -3.42 -20.10 -13.06
C ARG A 172 -2.94 -18.71 -12.65
N ASN A 173 -3.49 -17.68 -13.28
CA ASN A 173 -3.14 -16.30 -12.93
C ASN A 173 -3.61 -15.98 -11.51
N ALA A 174 -4.82 -16.41 -11.14
CA ALA A 174 -5.35 -16.23 -9.79
C ALA A 174 -4.40 -16.79 -8.71
N SER A 175 -3.83 -18.00 -8.94
CA SER A 175 -2.84 -18.58 -8.03
C SER A 175 -1.60 -17.69 -7.86
N VAL A 176 -1.03 -17.21 -8.98
CA VAL A 176 0.15 -16.32 -8.94
C VAL A 176 -0.15 -15.01 -8.21
N ILE A 177 -1.35 -14.46 -8.45
CA ILE A 177 -1.79 -13.21 -7.80
C ILE A 177 -2.00 -13.44 -6.30
N CYS A 178 -2.64 -14.56 -5.89
CA CYS A 178 -2.80 -14.90 -4.48
C CYS A 178 -1.47 -15.02 -3.75
N ASP A 179 -0.47 -15.65 -4.38
CA ASP A 179 0.88 -15.73 -3.83
C ASP A 179 1.49 -14.35 -3.64
N ALA A 180 1.37 -13.45 -4.63
CA ALA A 180 1.87 -12.07 -4.53
C ALA A 180 1.16 -11.25 -3.42
N ILE A 181 -0.15 -11.45 -3.26
CA ILE A 181 -0.91 -10.82 -2.16
C ILE A 181 -0.41 -11.33 -0.80
N ALA A 182 -0.23 -12.65 -0.66
CA ALA A 182 0.26 -13.24 0.58
C ALA A 182 1.67 -12.73 0.93
N GLU A 183 2.61 -12.74 -0.03
CA GLU A 183 3.97 -12.23 0.15
C GLU A 183 3.98 -10.75 0.59
N THR A 184 3.13 -9.92 -0.03
CA THR A 184 3.02 -8.51 0.34
C THR A 184 2.49 -8.33 1.76
N LEU A 185 1.46 -9.10 2.15
CA LEU A 185 0.92 -9.08 3.51
C LEU A 185 1.93 -9.58 4.54
N GLU A 186 2.74 -10.60 4.20
CA GLU A 186 3.83 -11.09 5.06
C GLU A 186 4.88 -10.00 5.35
N GLU A 187 5.19 -9.18 4.35
CA GLU A 187 6.11 -8.06 4.53
C GLU A 187 5.52 -6.94 5.41
N MET A 188 4.22 -6.70 5.29
CA MET A 188 3.53 -5.64 6.03
C MET A 188 3.19 -6.04 7.46
N ASP A 189 2.96 -7.32 7.71
CA ASP A 189 2.59 -7.90 9.00
C ASP A 189 3.33 -9.22 9.24
N PRO A 190 4.64 -9.16 9.52
CA PRO A 190 5.51 -10.35 9.64
C PRO A 190 5.11 -11.30 10.77
N GLU A 191 4.39 -10.82 11.79
CA GLU A 191 3.96 -11.63 12.91
C GLU A 191 2.89 -12.66 12.51
N ASN A 192 2.14 -12.39 11.44
CA ASN A 192 1.07 -13.24 10.92
C ASN A 192 1.41 -13.93 9.60
N LYS A 193 2.67 -13.91 9.20
CA LYS A 193 3.19 -14.49 7.95
C LYS A 193 2.67 -15.91 7.67
N GLU A 194 2.75 -16.83 8.64
CA GLU A 194 2.34 -18.22 8.47
C GLU A 194 0.83 -18.36 8.17
N ILE A 195 0.02 -17.42 8.65
CA ILE A 195 -1.43 -17.39 8.38
C ILE A 195 -1.67 -17.06 6.90
N TYR A 196 -1.03 -16.01 6.40
CA TYR A 196 -1.20 -15.56 5.02
C TYR A 196 -0.75 -16.62 4.02
N GLN A 197 0.44 -17.20 4.24
CA GLN A 197 0.97 -18.27 3.43
C GLN A 197 0.03 -19.49 3.40
N THR A 198 -0.36 -19.99 4.58
CA THR A 198 -1.25 -21.14 4.68
C THR A 198 -2.61 -20.89 4.01
N ASN A 199 -3.15 -19.69 4.16
CA ASN A 199 -4.44 -19.36 3.56
C ASN A 199 -4.34 -19.27 2.02
N ALA A 200 -3.27 -18.68 1.48
CA ALA A 200 -3.05 -18.64 0.03
C ALA A 200 -2.86 -20.04 -0.57
N GLU A 201 -2.09 -20.93 0.08
CA GLU A 201 -1.90 -22.31 -0.35
C GLU A 201 -3.19 -23.14 -0.35
N ASN A 202 -4.15 -22.81 0.50
CA ASN A 202 -5.42 -23.55 0.66
C ASN A 202 -6.56 -22.99 -0.19
N TYR A 203 -6.44 -21.77 -0.68
CA TYR A 203 -7.45 -21.10 -1.49
C TYR A 203 -7.37 -21.52 -2.96
#